data_3afbfb34ebf8f232bff82fa591e5e843
#
_entry.id   3afbfb34ebf8f232bff82fa591e5e843
#
_cell.length_a   1.000
_cell.length_b   1.000
_cell.length_c   1.000
_cell.angle_alpha   90.00
_cell.angle_beta   90.00
_cell.angle_gamma   90.00
#
_symmetry.space_group_name_H-M   'P 1'
#
loop_
_entity.id
_entity.type
_entity.pdbx_description
1 polymer ?
#
loop_
_entity_poly.entity_id
_entity_poly.type
_entity_poly.pdbx_seq_one_letter_code
_entity_poly.pdbx_strand_id
1 'polypeptide(L)'
;MAAPKTRQDYDMRISLTSVFVDDQAKALAFYTDVLGFQKHRDIPLGDDSWLTVVSPSAPDGPELLLEPASHPAVKPYRDALISDGIPIAQFAVDDVQSAYERLSAAGV
;
A
#
# COMPACT_ATOMS: atom_id res chain seq x y z
N MET A 1 -30.67 4.67 30.80
CA MET A 1 -29.37 5.21 30.39
C MET A 1 -28.50 4.10 29.88
N ALA A 2 -27.92 4.24 28.69
CA ALA A 2 -27.01 3.24 28.17
C ALA A 2 -25.69 3.25 28.95
N ALA A 3 -25.04 2.09 29.08
CA ALA A 3 -23.73 1.99 29.68
C ALA A 3 -22.71 2.81 28.86
N PRO A 4 -21.67 3.38 29.49
CA PRO A 4 -20.60 4.03 28.76
C PRO A 4 -19.94 3.08 27.77
N LYS A 5 -19.56 3.58 26.60
CA LYS A 5 -18.82 2.79 25.63
C LYS A 5 -17.43 2.49 26.17
N THR A 6 -16.99 1.27 25.98
CA THR A 6 -15.61 0.86 26.26
C THR A 6 -14.71 1.16 25.08
N ARG A 7 -13.39 1.06 25.27
CA ARG A 7 -12.44 1.19 24.17
C ARG A 7 -12.74 0.19 23.05
N GLN A 8 -13.17 -1.02 23.39
CA GLN A 8 -13.49 -2.07 22.42
C GLN A 8 -14.69 -1.72 21.55
N ASP A 9 -15.66 -0.97 22.09
CA ASP A 9 -16.81 -0.53 21.32
C ASP A 9 -16.44 0.47 20.21
N TYR A 10 -15.32 1.17 20.39
CA TYR A 10 -14.82 2.17 19.44
C TYR A 10 -13.54 1.74 18.74
N ASP A 11 -13.03 0.56 19.06
CA ASP A 11 -11.78 0.06 18.51
C ASP A 11 -11.95 -0.36 17.06
N MET A 12 -11.91 0.64 16.21
CA MET A 12 -11.95 0.47 14.76
C MET A 12 -10.56 0.77 14.22
N ARG A 13 -10.01 -0.15 13.46
CA ARG A 13 -8.66 0.00 12.92
C ARG A 13 -8.66 -0.13 11.41
N ILE A 14 -7.68 0.54 10.79
CA ILE A 14 -7.48 0.40 9.35
C ILE A 14 -6.97 -1.01 9.09
N SER A 15 -7.72 -1.79 8.32
CA SER A 15 -7.34 -3.16 7.98
C SER A 15 -6.74 -3.26 6.60
N LEU A 16 -7.13 -2.37 5.67
CA LEU A 16 -6.69 -2.39 4.30
C LEU A 16 -6.83 -1.00 3.70
N THR A 17 -5.85 -0.64 2.89
CA THR A 17 -5.92 0.50 1.97
C THR A 17 -5.37 0.05 0.63
N SER A 18 -5.51 0.86 -0.41
CA SER A 18 -5.08 0.46 -1.75
C SER A 18 -4.30 1.54 -2.46
N VAL A 19 -3.42 1.10 -3.37
CA VAL A 19 -2.80 1.94 -4.38
C VAL A 19 -3.07 1.31 -5.74
N PHE A 20 -3.23 2.14 -6.76
CA PHE A 20 -3.41 1.66 -8.12
C PHE A 20 -2.07 1.40 -8.77
N VAL A 21 -1.92 0.26 -9.41
CA VAL A 21 -0.69 -0.14 -10.10
C VAL A 21 -0.99 -0.53 -11.54
N ASP A 22 -0.05 -0.25 -12.44
CA ASP A 22 -0.23 -0.58 -13.86
C ASP A 22 0.00 -2.06 -14.12
N ASP A 23 0.90 -2.69 -13.38
CA ASP A 23 1.29 -4.08 -13.53
C ASP A 23 1.50 -4.67 -12.13
N GLN A 24 0.62 -5.58 -11.74
CA GLN A 24 0.66 -6.16 -10.40
C GLN A 24 1.93 -6.94 -10.12
N ALA A 25 2.46 -7.68 -11.08
CA ALA A 25 3.69 -8.46 -10.89
C ALA A 25 4.90 -7.55 -10.68
N LYS A 26 5.02 -6.50 -11.48
CA LYS A 26 6.09 -5.50 -11.33
C LYS A 26 5.96 -4.74 -10.03
N ALA A 27 4.72 -4.36 -9.66
CA ALA A 27 4.46 -3.68 -8.40
C ALA A 27 4.83 -4.56 -7.20
N LEU A 28 4.47 -5.83 -7.23
CA LEU A 28 4.83 -6.76 -6.16
C LEU A 28 6.35 -6.86 -5.99
N ALA A 29 7.07 -7.02 -7.09
CA ALA A 29 8.53 -7.05 -7.05
C ALA A 29 9.12 -5.77 -6.45
N PHE A 30 8.59 -4.61 -6.83
CA PHE A 30 9.03 -3.33 -6.27
C PHE A 30 8.75 -3.25 -4.77
N TYR A 31 7.53 -3.55 -4.35
CA TYR A 31 7.15 -3.43 -2.94
C TYR A 31 7.88 -4.44 -2.05
N THR A 32 8.17 -5.64 -2.55
CA THR A 32 8.88 -6.66 -1.77
C THR A 32 10.40 -6.52 -1.86
N ASP A 33 10.95 -6.47 -3.07
CA ASP A 33 12.40 -6.51 -3.27
C ASP A 33 13.07 -5.17 -3.00
N VAL A 34 12.39 -4.06 -3.29
CA VAL A 34 12.95 -2.71 -3.13
C VAL A 34 12.52 -2.08 -1.81
N LEU A 35 11.21 -2.09 -1.50
CA LEU A 35 10.71 -1.46 -0.28
C LEU A 35 10.75 -2.36 0.95
N GLY A 36 10.86 -3.67 0.79
CA GLY A 36 11.00 -4.62 1.90
C GLY A 36 9.69 -5.07 2.53
N PHE A 37 8.55 -4.82 1.88
CA PHE A 37 7.27 -5.36 2.34
C PHE A 37 7.20 -6.87 2.10
N GLN A 38 6.25 -7.54 2.73
CA GLN A 38 6.00 -8.97 2.56
C GLN A 38 4.68 -9.19 1.82
N LYS A 39 4.67 -10.08 0.84
CA LYS A 39 3.43 -10.52 0.21
C LYS A 39 2.55 -11.19 1.27
N HIS A 40 1.29 -10.80 1.34
CA HIS A 40 0.34 -11.35 2.30
C HIS A 40 -0.70 -12.22 1.63
N ARG A 41 -1.47 -11.66 0.69
CA ARG A 41 -2.50 -12.40 -0.05
C ARG A 41 -2.25 -12.30 -1.53
N ASP A 42 -2.59 -13.37 -2.23
CA ASP A 42 -2.52 -13.44 -3.69
C ASP A 42 -3.63 -14.38 -4.15
N ILE A 43 -4.81 -13.81 -4.34
CA ILE A 43 -6.02 -14.57 -4.66
C ILE A 43 -6.44 -14.24 -6.09
N PRO A 44 -6.45 -15.22 -7.00
CA PRO A 44 -6.86 -14.97 -8.38
C PRO A 44 -8.29 -14.43 -8.48
N LEU A 45 -8.47 -13.37 -9.28
CA LEU A 45 -9.75 -12.75 -9.58
C LEU A 45 -9.80 -12.46 -11.09
N GLY A 46 -10.26 -13.43 -11.88
CA GLY A 46 -10.24 -13.31 -13.34
C GLY A 46 -8.82 -13.13 -13.85
N ASP A 47 -8.59 -12.08 -14.63
CA ASP A 47 -7.27 -11.76 -15.19
C ASP A 47 -6.33 -11.09 -14.18
N ASP A 48 -6.85 -10.67 -13.04
CA ASP A 48 -6.11 -9.96 -12.00
C ASP A 48 -6.04 -10.79 -10.73
N SER A 49 -5.46 -10.23 -9.68
CA SER A 49 -5.35 -10.85 -8.37
C SER A 49 -5.76 -9.88 -7.26
N TRP A 50 -6.36 -10.42 -6.20
CA TRP A 50 -6.44 -9.73 -4.92
C TRP A 50 -5.07 -9.87 -4.27
N LEU A 51 -4.23 -8.87 -4.48
CA LEU A 51 -2.81 -8.92 -4.14
C LEU A 51 -2.49 -7.89 -3.08
N THR A 52 -2.03 -8.35 -1.91
CA THR A 52 -1.70 -7.45 -0.81
C THR A 52 -0.30 -7.69 -0.28
N VAL A 53 0.26 -6.63 0.29
CA VAL A 53 1.52 -6.68 1.04
C VAL A 53 1.30 -6.10 2.43
N VAL A 54 2.17 -6.50 3.36
CA VAL A 54 2.17 -6.00 4.75
C VAL A 54 3.58 -5.59 5.15
N SER A 55 3.67 -4.75 6.18
CA SER A 55 4.96 -4.42 6.78
C SER A 55 5.53 -5.63 7.50
N PRO A 56 6.82 -5.94 7.35
CA PRO A 56 7.43 -7.07 8.07
C PRO A 56 7.37 -6.92 9.59
N SER A 57 7.37 -5.69 10.10
CA SER A 57 7.23 -5.40 11.53
C SER A 57 5.80 -5.53 12.05
N ALA A 58 4.82 -5.64 11.16
CA ALA A 58 3.40 -5.74 11.51
C ALA A 58 2.69 -6.67 10.52
N PRO A 59 3.02 -7.97 10.50
CA PRO A 59 2.46 -8.89 9.51
C PRO A 59 0.94 -9.10 9.67
N ASP A 60 0.41 -8.83 10.86
CA ASP A 60 -1.04 -8.85 11.13
C ASP A 60 -1.66 -7.45 11.10
N GLY A 61 -0.87 -6.45 10.71
CA GLY A 61 -1.31 -5.07 10.60
C GLY A 61 -2.04 -4.77 9.29
N PRO A 62 -2.17 -3.48 8.96
CA PRO A 62 -2.86 -3.08 7.74
C PRO A 62 -2.23 -3.66 6.49
N GLU A 63 -3.08 -4.11 5.57
CA GLU A 63 -2.66 -4.57 4.26
C GLU A 63 -2.68 -3.43 3.26
N LEU A 64 -1.73 -3.42 2.35
CA LEU A 64 -1.75 -2.54 1.18
C LEU A 64 -2.15 -3.38 -0.03
N LEU A 65 -3.31 -3.08 -0.61
CA LEU A 65 -3.79 -3.73 -1.82
C LEU A 65 -3.14 -3.08 -3.04
N LEU A 66 -2.48 -3.89 -3.85
CA LEU A 66 -1.93 -3.47 -5.15
C LEU A 66 -3.01 -3.65 -6.20
N GLU A 67 -3.82 -2.62 -6.40
CA GLU A 67 -5.04 -2.69 -7.19
C GLU A 67 -4.76 -2.39 -8.67
N PRO A 68 -5.29 -3.19 -9.60
CA PRO A 68 -5.11 -2.91 -11.03
C PRO A 68 -5.73 -1.57 -11.42
N ALA A 69 -5.01 -0.81 -12.25
CA ALA A 69 -5.44 0.50 -12.73
C ALA A 69 -6.32 0.40 -13.99
N SER A 70 -7.20 -0.60 -14.06
CA SER A 70 -7.99 -0.88 -15.25
C SER A 70 -9.23 0.00 -15.41
N HIS A 71 -9.71 0.60 -14.31
CA HIS A 71 -10.86 1.50 -14.40
C HIS A 71 -10.47 2.80 -15.13
N PRO A 72 -11.29 3.28 -16.08
CA PRO A 72 -10.93 4.44 -16.90
C PRO A 72 -10.75 5.75 -16.12
N ALA A 73 -11.28 5.87 -14.91
CA ALA A 73 -11.09 7.05 -14.06
C ALA A 73 -9.72 7.09 -13.39
N VAL A 74 -8.99 5.97 -13.31
CA VAL A 74 -7.76 5.86 -12.52
C VAL A 74 -6.61 6.67 -13.14
N LYS A 75 -6.35 6.47 -14.43
CA LYS A 75 -5.23 7.15 -15.10
C LYS A 75 -5.34 8.68 -15.05
N PRO A 76 -6.46 9.29 -15.45
CA PRO A 76 -6.55 10.76 -15.38
C PRO A 76 -6.48 11.28 -13.94
N TYR A 77 -7.06 10.58 -12.97
CA TYR A 77 -6.98 10.95 -11.56
C TYR A 77 -5.53 10.91 -11.06
N ARG A 78 -4.84 9.81 -11.30
CA ARG A 78 -3.46 9.62 -10.88
C ARG A 78 -2.51 10.61 -11.55
N ASP A 79 -2.65 10.81 -12.86
CA ASP A 79 -1.83 11.74 -13.61
C ASP A 79 -1.99 13.18 -13.12
N ALA A 80 -3.21 13.57 -12.76
CA ALA A 80 -3.49 14.89 -12.21
C ALA A 80 -2.80 15.10 -10.85
N LEU A 81 -2.87 14.09 -9.96
CA LEU A 81 -2.21 14.17 -8.66
C LEU A 81 -0.68 14.25 -8.81
N ILE A 82 -0.11 13.42 -9.67
CA ILE A 82 1.34 13.42 -9.93
C ILE A 82 1.78 14.77 -10.48
N SER A 83 1.02 15.31 -11.44
CA SER A 83 1.31 16.62 -12.04
C SER A 83 1.33 17.75 -11.01
N ASP A 84 0.46 17.65 -10.01
CA ASP A 84 0.36 18.66 -8.95
C ASP A 84 1.28 18.37 -7.76
N GLY A 85 2.08 17.31 -7.82
CA GLY A 85 3.00 16.93 -6.75
C GLY A 85 2.32 16.41 -5.49
N ILE A 86 1.12 15.84 -5.63
CA ILE A 86 0.33 15.33 -4.50
C ILE A 86 0.63 13.84 -4.31
N PRO A 87 1.22 13.43 -3.16
CA PRO A 87 1.47 12.02 -2.89
C PRO A 87 0.19 11.25 -2.59
N ILE A 88 0.13 9.98 -3.01
CA ILE A 88 -1.02 9.10 -2.79
C ILE A 88 -0.86 8.31 -1.49
N ALA A 89 0.37 7.90 -1.19
CA ALA A 89 0.68 7.10 -0.01
C ALA A 89 1.93 7.63 0.68
N GLN A 90 2.03 7.35 1.97
CA GLN A 90 3.17 7.75 2.80
C GLN A 90 3.58 6.56 3.65
N PHE A 91 4.88 6.27 3.68
CA PHE A 91 5.44 5.19 4.47
C PHE A 91 6.40 5.75 5.51
N ALA A 92 6.27 5.29 6.74
CA ALA A 92 7.15 5.66 7.83
C ALA A 92 8.40 4.77 7.81
N VAL A 93 9.54 5.36 8.10
CA VAL A 93 10.82 4.66 8.27
C VAL A 93 11.50 5.18 9.54
N ASP A 94 12.39 4.38 10.10
CA ASP A 94 13.10 4.79 11.32
C ASP A 94 14.18 5.85 11.04
N ASP A 95 14.83 5.74 9.88
CA ASP A 95 15.90 6.66 9.46
C ASP A 95 15.66 7.04 8.00
N VAL A 96 15.17 8.26 7.79
CA VAL A 96 14.82 8.73 6.44
C VAL A 96 16.06 8.90 5.57
N GLN A 97 17.21 9.27 6.14
CA GLN A 97 18.43 9.44 5.36
C GLN A 97 18.94 8.11 4.84
N SER A 98 18.96 7.08 5.68
CA SER A 98 19.34 5.72 5.26
C SER A 98 18.38 5.17 4.21
N ALA A 99 17.10 5.38 4.38
CA ALA A 99 16.09 4.95 3.41
C ALA A 99 16.30 5.66 2.07
N TYR A 100 16.53 6.97 2.09
CA TYR A 100 16.80 7.74 0.87
C TYR A 100 18.02 7.21 0.13
N GLU A 101 19.13 6.98 0.84
CA GLU A 101 20.35 6.47 0.24
C GLU A 101 20.16 5.09 -0.37
N ARG A 102 19.49 4.20 0.35
CA ARG A 102 19.21 2.84 -0.12
C ARG A 102 18.31 2.84 -1.35
N LEU A 103 17.24 3.62 -1.35
CA LEU A 103 16.31 3.71 -2.47
C LEU A 103 16.95 4.38 -3.68
N SER A 104 17.77 5.42 -3.47
CA SER A 104 18.53 6.06 -4.54
C SER A 104 19.50 5.08 -5.20
N ALA A 105 20.19 4.28 -4.41
CA ALA A 105 21.11 3.25 -4.91
C ALA A 105 20.38 2.15 -5.70
N ALA A 106 19.11 1.90 -5.36
CA ALA A 106 18.25 0.94 -6.07
C ALA A 106 17.60 1.52 -7.32
N GLY A 107 17.84 2.78 -7.63
CA GLY A 107 17.31 3.44 -8.83
C GLY A 107 15.90 4.02 -8.69
N VAL A 108 15.46 4.21 -7.48
CA VAL A 108 14.13 4.78 -7.22
C VAL A 108 14.18 6.31 -7.35
#